data_ab1b23bccd7665027049890d64d8f4dc
#
_entry.id   ab1b23bccd7665027049890d64d8f4dc
#
_cell.length_a   1.000
_cell.length_b   1.000
_cell.length_c   1.000
_cell.angle_alpha   90.00
_cell.angle_beta   90.00
_cell.angle_gamma   90.00
#
_symmetry.space_group_name_H-M   'P 1'
#
loop_
_entity.id
_entity.type
_entity.pdbx_description
1 polymer ?
#
loop_
_entity_poly.entity_id
_entity_poly.type
_entity_poly.pdbx_seq_one_letter_code
_entity_poly.pdbx_strand_id
1 'polypeptide(L)'
;MSVNSVSSRLAWNDITWQDPDGGSIILHGVLPTIVYPRKLRPNFEWHGLGVLESEDIVELWVQEEKDEAESPGVNRSHALISGGTMALYLDELIELEDVPSGRFPDPEPRRVHRLAQRHDRPVYFIEPSFDDEEWEEHMLKEAKEVSRWRKLLGLISLGGKWRKRVKKNVFEAKKPPKGISANFASASVLAATWWDLSEWLIGEQVSKSRNDRFAARLRGALAHLRKTNNNDARLLVPLVTPWRHQILSSLELLPEVEEITSNKTGSDILEEE
;
A
#
# COMPACT_ATOMS: atom_id res chain seq x y z
N MET A 1 18.75 27.44 3.28
CA MET A 1 18.35 26.42 2.31
C MET A 1 18.91 25.09 2.81
N SER A 2 18.07 24.32 3.51
CA SER A 2 18.46 22.99 3.98
C SER A 2 18.34 22.05 2.79
N VAL A 3 19.44 21.45 2.37
CA VAL A 3 19.45 20.34 1.44
C VAL A 3 18.76 19.18 2.18
N ASN A 4 17.46 18.98 1.92
CA ASN A 4 16.77 17.78 2.34
C ASN A 4 17.52 16.61 1.70
N SER A 5 18.31 15.88 2.50
CA SER A 5 18.84 14.60 2.09
C SER A 5 17.63 13.73 1.71
N VAL A 6 17.49 13.44 0.43
CA VAL A 6 16.42 12.55 -0.07
C VAL A 6 16.51 11.26 0.75
N SER A 7 15.55 11.07 1.65
CA SER A 7 15.47 9.86 2.46
C SER A 7 15.40 8.68 1.49
N SER A 8 16.14 7.60 1.79
CA SER A 8 16.03 6.39 0.97
C SER A 8 14.58 5.93 0.91
N ARG A 9 14.10 5.52 -0.28
CA ARG A 9 12.73 4.99 -0.44
C ARG A 9 12.47 3.74 0.42
N LEU A 10 13.52 3.06 0.92
CA LEU A 10 13.44 1.94 1.85
C LEU A 10 13.73 2.34 3.31
N ALA A 11 13.58 3.61 3.65
CA ALA A 11 13.66 4.07 5.04
C ALA A 11 12.51 3.47 5.87
N TRP A 12 12.77 3.22 7.15
CA TRP A 12 11.79 2.63 8.08
C TRP A 12 10.84 3.65 8.70
N ASN A 13 11.19 4.93 8.66
CA ASN A 13 10.36 5.98 9.22
C ASN A 13 9.21 6.30 8.29
N ASP A 14 8.05 6.59 8.86
CA ASP A 14 6.91 7.11 8.12
C ASP A 14 7.24 8.46 7.48
N ILE A 15 6.56 8.77 6.38
CA ILE A 15 6.65 10.05 5.72
C ILE A 15 5.39 10.84 6.07
N THR A 16 5.57 12.02 6.66
CA THR A 16 4.46 12.94 6.95
C THR A 16 4.47 14.09 5.96
N TRP A 17 3.39 14.24 5.23
CA TRP A 17 3.14 15.38 4.37
C TRP A 17 2.10 16.30 5.01
N GLN A 18 2.37 17.61 5.00
CA GLN A 18 1.48 18.63 5.56
C GLN A 18 0.69 19.26 4.41
N ASP A 19 -0.64 19.19 4.47
CA ASP A 19 -1.49 19.86 3.50
C ASP A 19 -1.48 21.37 3.77
N PRO A 20 -1.26 22.22 2.76
CA PRO A 20 -1.34 23.68 2.92
C PRO A 20 -2.68 24.17 3.50
N ASP A 21 -3.76 23.44 3.25
CA ASP A 21 -5.09 23.72 3.77
C ASP A 21 -5.31 23.23 5.20
N GLY A 22 -4.28 22.65 5.83
CA GLY A 22 -4.27 22.11 7.19
C GLY A 22 -4.36 20.59 7.26
N GLY A 23 -3.93 20.04 8.39
CA GLY A 23 -3.85 18.60 8.62
C GLY A 23 -2.65 17.93 7.97
N SER A 24 -2.53 16.62 8.16
CA SER A 24 -1.40 15.84 7.64
C SER A 24 -1.81 14.47 7.11
N ILE A 25 -1.09 14.01 6.09
CA ILE A 25 -1.16 12.63 5.57
C ILE A 25 0.12 11.91 5.99
N ILE A 26 -0.04 10.76 6.63
CA ILE A 26 1.07 9.95 7.16
C ILE A 26 1.16 8.69 6.32
N LEU A 27 2.17 8.62 5.46
CA LEU A 27 2.46 7.49 4.59
C LEU A 27 3.25 6.44 5.38
N HIS A 28 2.54 5.45 5.90
CA HIS A 28 3.12 4.33 6.66
C HIS A 28 3.58 3.21 5.74
N GLY A 29 4.90 2.97 5.70
CA GLY A 29 5.47 1.94 4.85
C GLY A 29 5.21 0.54 5.36
N VAL A 30 4.57 -0.31 4.55
CA VAL A 30 4.36 -1.71 4.86
C VAL A 30 5.13 -2.64 3.92
N LEU A 31 5.40 -3.85 4.37
CA LEU A 31 5.95 -4.95 3.58
C LEU A 31 4.83 -5.98 3.41
N PRO A 32 4.38 -6.27 2.18
CA PRO A 32 3.24 -7.15 1.94
C PRO A 32 3.40 -8.53 2.59
N THR A 33 2.32 -9.09 3.09
CA THR A 33 2.22 -10.42 3.69
C THR A 33 3.09 -10.65 4.94
N ILE A 34 3.66 -9.59 5.54
CA ILE A 34 4.52 -9.67 6.73
C ILE A 34 3.78 -9.18 7.97
N VAL A 35 3.85 -9.95 9.05
CA VAL A 35 3.37 -9.50 10.37
C VAL A 35 4.39 -8.56 10.99
N TYR A 36 4.02 -7.29 11.13
CA TYR A 36 4.91 -6.29 11.71
C TYR A 36 5.09 -6.46 13.22
N PRO A 37 6.34 -6.48 13.71
CA PRO A 37 6.60 -6.37 15.13
C PRO A 37 6.14 -5.00 15.66
N ARG A 38 5.75 -4.95 16.93
CA ARG A 38 5.17 -3.74 17.55
C ARG A 38 5.97 -2.46 17.30
N LYS A 39 7.30 -2.56 17.19
CA LYS A 39 8.20 -1.40 16.97
C LYS A 39 8.09 -0.79 15.57
N LEU A 40 7.57 -1.51 14.61
CA LEU A 40 7.36 -1.02 13.24
C LEU A 40 5.93 -0.51 13.00
N ARG A 41 5.04 -0.69 13.97
CA ARG A 41 3.65 -0.26 13.87
C ARG A 41 3.51 1.22 14.23
N PRO A 42 2.55 1.95 13.64
CA PRO A 42 2.24 3.31 14.03
C PRO A 42 2.00 3.41 15.55
N ASN A 43 2.71 4.30 16.22
CA ASN A 43 2.62 4.54 17.67
C ASN A 43 2.24 5.99 18.02
N PHE A 44 1.69 6.70 17.06
CA PHE A 44 1.22 8.09 17.16
C PHE A 44 -0.30 8.14 16.97
N GLU A 45 -0.90 9.25 17.33
CA GLU A 45 -2.32 9.49 17.14
C GLU A 45 -2.63 9.79 15.67
N TRP A 46 -3.71 9.21 15.18
CA TRP A 46 -4.27 9.46 13.85
C TRP A 46 -5.81 9.42 13.93
N HIS A 47 -6.50 10.10 13.04
CA HIS A 47 -7.93 10.36 13.14
C HIS A 47 -8.76 9.63 12.09
N GLY A 48 -8.17 9.30 10.94
CA GLY A 48 -8.80 8.52 9.87
C GLY A 48 -7.81 7.63 9.15
N LEU A 49 -8.31 6.65 8.42
CA LEU A 49 -7.55 5.68 7.64
C LEU A 49 -7.83 5.86 6.15
N GLY A 50 -6.78 6.03 5.34
CA GLY A 50 -6.85 5.92 3.87
C GLY A 50 -6.34 4.55 3.43
N VAL A 51 -7.16 3.79 2.72
CA VAL A 51 -6.80 2.51 2.10
C VAL A 51 -6.69 2.72 0.60
N LEU A 52 -5.53 2.43 0.01
CA LEU A 52 -5.28 2.67 -1.43
C LEU A 52 -5.89 1.57 -2.35
N GLU A 53 -6.97 0.99 -1.92
CA GLU A 53 -7.74 -0.05 -2.60
C GLU A 53 -9.19 0.38 -2.69
N SER A 54 -9.99 -0.37 -3.48
CA SER A 54 -11.44 -0.22 -3.49
C SER A 54 -12.08 -0.79 -2.22
N GLU A 55 -13.35 -0.46 -1.99
CA GLU A 55 -14.11 -0.96 -0.84
C GLU A 55 -14.21 -2.49 -0.80
N ASP A 56 -14.24 -3.12 -1.97
CA ASP A 56 -14.35 -4.58 -2.12
C ASP A 56 -13.21 -5.35 -1.45
N ILE A 57 -12.09 -4.67 -1.17
CA ILE A 57 -10.95 -5.28 -0.45
C ILE A 57 -11.36 -5.82 0.93
N VAL A 58 -12.39 -5.25 1.55
CA VAL A 58 -12.87 -5.70 2.88
C VAL A 58 -13.49 -7.08 2.78
N GLU A 59 -14.29 -7.32 1.74
CA GLU A 59 -14.90 -8.64 1.47
C GLU A 59 -13.82 -9.67 1.16
N LEU A 60 -12.83 -9.29 0.35
CA LEU A 60 -11.69 -10.14 0.06
C LEU A 60 -10.94 -10.54 1.33
N TRP A 61 -10.65 -9.59 2.23
CA TRP A 61 -9.99 -9.89 3.50
C TRP A 61 -10.79 -10.84 4.37
N VAL A 62 -12.13 -10.69 4.41
CA VAL A 62 -13.02 -11.59 5.16
C VAL A 62 -12.98 -12.99 4.57
N GLN A 63 -13.01 -13.10 3.23
CA GLN A 63 -12.93 -14.38 2.55
C GLN A 63 -11.58 -15.06 2.79
N GLU A 64 -10.47 -14.33 2.65
CA GLU A 64 -9.12 -14.86 2.93
C GLU A 64 -8.97 -15.34 4.38
N GLU A 65 -9.55 -14.63 5.35
CA GLU A 65 -9.56 -15.06 6.77
C GLU A 65 -10.34 -16.35 6.96
N LYS A 66 -11.47 -16.50 6.27
CA LYS A 66 -12.27 -17.72 6.31
C LYS A 66 -11.51 -18.89 5.69
N ASP A 67 -10.91 -18.68 4.52
CA ASP A 67 -10.13 -19.70 3.82
C ASP A 67 -8.92 -20.16 4.66
N GLU A 68 -8.22 -19.22 5.30
CA GLU A 68 -7.10 -19.55 6.21
C GLU A 68 -7.56 -20.30 7.47
N ALA A 69 -8.77 -20.03 7.97
CA ALA A 69 -9.33 -20.76 9.11
C ALA A 69 -9.72 -22.20 8.74
N GLU A 70 -10.24 -22.40 7.53
CA GLU A 70 -10.65 -23.72 7.02
C GLU A 70 -9.43 -24.55 6.55
N SER A 71 -8.46 -23.90 5.89
CA SER A 71 -7.27 -24.54 5.32
C SER A 71 -6.02 -23.66 5.47
N PRO A 72 -5.31 -23.75 6.60
CA PRO A 72 -4.15 -22.90 6.87
C PRO A 72 -3.09 -22.92 5.78
N GLY A 73 -2.73 -21.75 5.24
CA GLY A 73 -1.74 -21.57 4.19
C GLY A 73 -2.30 -21.71 2.77
N VAL A 74 -3.62 -21.85 2.59
CA VAL A 74 -4.23 -22.01 1.27
C VAL A 74 -4.00 -20.76 0.39
N ASN A 75 -4.18 -19.56 0.94
CA ASN A 75 -4.00 -18.31 0.18
C ASN A 75 -2.55 -18.14 -0.26
N ARG A 76 -1.58 -18.45 0.61
CA ARG A 76 -0.16 -18.47 0.24
C ARG A 76 0.12 -19.46 -0.88
N SER A 77 -0.45 -20.66 -0.80
CA SER A 77 -0.29 -21.69 -1.83
C SER A 77 -0.87 -21.25 -3.17
N HIS A 78 -2.03 -20.62 -3.16
CA HIS A 78 -2.65 -20.02 -4.36
C HIS A 78 -1.77 -18.93 -4.96
N ALA A 79 -1.23 -18.01 -4.13
CA ALA A 79 -0.36 -16.94 -4.61
C ALA A 79 0.94 -17.49 -5.23
N LEU A 80 1.52 -18.55 -4.67
CA LEU A 80 2.71 -19.21 -5.23
C LEU A 80 2.41 -19.92 -6.55
N ILE A 81 1.29 -20.63 -6.65
CA ILE A 81 0.88 -21.36 -7.87
C ILE A 81 0.49 -20.37 -9.00
N SER A 82 -0.11 -19.23 -8.67
CA SER A 82 -0.49 -18.21 -9.64
C SER A 82 0.70 -17.62 -10.38
N GLY A 83 1.91 -17.78 -9.85
CA GLY A 83 3.15 -17.34 -10.49
C GLY A 83 3.31 -15.80 -10.49
N GLY A 84 4.10 -15.31 -11.46
CA GLY A 84 4.34 -13.87 -11.61
C GLY A 84 5.29 -13.27 -10.58
N THR A 85 5.18 -11.96 -10.38
CA THR A 85 6.08 -11.22 -9.48
C THR A 85 5.82 -11.52 -8.01
N MET A 86 4.55 -11.77 -7.65
CA MET A 86 4.17 -12.10 -6.27
C MET A 86 4.69 -13.47 -5.86
N ALA A 87 4.65 -14.46 -6.73
CA ALA A 87 5.21 -15.78 -6.44
C ALA A 87 6.73 -15.70 -6.20
N LEU A 88 7.47 -14.96 -7.02
CA LEU A 88 8.92 -14.74 -6.81
C LEU A 88 9.20 -14.03 -5.48
N TYR A 89 8.36 -13.06 -5.11
CA TYR A 89 8.47 -12.36 -3.84
C TYR A 89 8.25 -13.31 -2.66
N LEU A 90 7.17 -14.09 -2.68
CA LEU A 90 6.83 -15.01 -1.61
C LEU A 90 7.84 -16.15 -1.48
N ASP A 91 8.32 -16.70 -2.59
CA ASP A 91 9.30 -17.80 -2.61
C ASP A 91 10.59 -17.41 -1.88
N GLU A 92 11.15 -16.22 -2.18
CA GLU A 92 12.35 -15.75 -1.47
C GLU A 92 12.04 -15.23 -0.05
N LEU A 93 10.82 -14.71 0.17
CA LEU A 93 10.44 -14.13 1.46
C LEU A 93 10.28 -15.20 2.56
N ILE A 94 9.69 -16.35 2.23
CA ILE A 94 9.46 -17.43 3.19
C ILE A 94 10.76 -18.10 3.65
N GLU A 95 11.85 -17.95 2.89
CA GLU A 95 13.18 -18.42 3.26
C GLU A 95 13.88 -17.52 4.30
N LEU A 96 13.34 -16.34 4.58
CA LEU A 96 13.90 -15.43 5.57
C LEU A 96 13.51 -15.86 6.98
N GLU A 97 14.48 -16.40 7.72
CA GLU A 97 14.32 -16.68 9.15
C GLU A 97 13.94 -15.39 9.92
N ASP A 98 13.21 -15.53 11.03
CA ASP A 98 12.79 -14.42 11.90
C ASP A 98 11.87 -13.35 11.25
N VAL A 99 11.39 -13.57 10.02
CA VAL A 99 10.39 -12.72 9.37
C VAL A 99 9.09 -13.50 9.25
N PRO A 100 8.09 -13.22 10.09
CA PRO A 100 6.79 -13.89 10.01
C PRO A 100 6.04 -13.43 8.77
N SER A 101 6.21 -14.15 7.67
CA SER A 101 5.81 -13.79 6.31
C SER A 101 4.81 -14.78 5.70
N GLY A 102 4.35 -14.48 4.47
CA GLY A 102 3.40 -15.30 3.72
C GLY A 102 2.04 -15.41 4.41
N ARG A 103 1.60 -14.34 5.07
CA ARG A 103 0.33 -14.27 5.79
C ARG A 103 -0.72 -13.53 4.97
N PHE A 104 -1.92 -14.08 4.97
CA PHE A 104 -3.11 -13.55 4.31
C PHE A 104 -4.29 -13.50 5.30
N PRO A 105 -5.17 -12.51 5.16
CA PRO A 105 -4.99 -11.28 4.37
C PRO A 105 -3.73 -10.52 4.78
N ASP A 106 -3.31 -9.54 3.94
CA ASP A 106 -2.12 -8.74 4.26
C ASP A 106 -2.21 -8.16 5.67
N PRO A 107 -1.31 -8.56 6.58
CA PRO A 107 -1.54 -8.38 8.01
C PRO A 107 -1.61 -6.92 8.46
N GLU A 108 -0.78 -6.03 7.88
CA GLU A 108 -0.70 -4.68 8.41
C GLU A 108 -1.86 -3.79 7.95
N PRO A 109 -2.25 -3.72 6.66
CA PRO A 109 -3.45 -3.01 6.24
C PRO A 109 -4.71 -3.53 6.96
N ARG A 110 -4.88 -4.85 7.03
CA ARG A 110 -6.02 -5.46 7.73
C ARG A 110 -6.08 -5.13 9.21
N ARG A 111 -4.92 -5.17 9.89
CA ARG A 111 -4.80 -4.81 11.32
C ARG A 111 -5.18 -3.35 11.57
N VAL A 112 -4.68 -2.43 10.73
CA VAL A 112 -4.96 -0.99 10.89
C VAL A 112 -6.43 -0.70 10.59
N HIS A 113 -7.03 -1.36 9.60
CA HIS A 113 -8.45 -1.28 9.31
C HIS A 113 -9.30 -1.71 10.53
N ARG A 114 -9.02 -2.88 11.13
CA ARG A 114 -9.70 -3.33 12.36
C ARG A 114 -9.51 -2.36 13.53
N LEU A 115 -8.35 -1.71 13.60
CA LEU A 115 -8.09 -0.71 14.62
C LEU A 115 -8.93 0.56 14.37
N ALA A 116 -9.11 0.98 13.12
CA ALA A 116 -10.01 2.07 12.75
C ALA A 116 -11.44 1.77 13.20
N GLN A 117 -11.96 0.60 12.82
CA GLN A 117 -13.29 0.16 13.21
C GLN A 117 -13.48 0.13 14.73
N ARG A 118 -12.52 -0.43 15.48
CA ARG A 118 -12.60 -0.53 16.95
C ARG A 118 -12.67 0.83 17.66
N HIS A 119 -12.14 1.86 17.04
CA HIS A 119 -12.07 3.21 17.60
C HIS A 119 -12.97 4.20 16.86
N ASP A 120 -13.94 3.71 16.09
CA ASP A 120 -14.90 4.50 15.30
C ASP A 120 -14.24 5.60 14.46
N ARG A 121 -13.06 5.27 13.89
CA ARG A 121 -12.32 6.17 13.01
C ARG A 121 -12.80 5.98 11.57
N PRO A 122 -13.06 7.09 10.83
CA PRO A 122 -13.49 6.99 9.45
C PRO A 122 -12.45 6.29 8.58
N VAL A 123 -12.93 5.44 7.67
CA VAL A 123 -12.13 4.75 6.66
C VAL A 123 -12.50 5.29 5.29
N TYR A 124 -11.48 5.63 4.49
CA TYR A 124 -11.62 6.14 3.13
C TYR A 124 -10.94 5.16 2.17
N PHE A 125 -11.71 4.63 1.23
CA PHE A 125 -11.19 3.81 0.15
C PHE A 125 -10.80 4.73 -1.01
N ILE A 126 -9.51 4.78 -1.28
CA ILE A 126 -8.91 5.79 -2.16
C ILE A 126 -9.03 5.39 -3.63
N GLU A 127 -9.01 4.11 -3.94
CA GLU A 127 -9.32 3.65 -5.29
C GLU A 127 -10.79 3.96 -5.62
N PRO A 128 -11.08 4.60 -6.77
CA PRO A 128 -12.45 4.83 -7.20
C PRO A 128 -13.23 3.52 -7.40
N SER A 129 -14.56 3.59 -7.31
CA SER A 129 -15.43 2.46 -7.63
C SER A 129 -15.41 2.13 -9.13
N PHE A 130 -15.87 0.93 -9.48
CA PHE A 130 -16.03 0.52 -10.89
C PHE A 130 -17.06 1.33 -11.67
N ASP A 131 -17.94 2.08 -11.00
CA ASP A 131 -18.93 2.96 -11.64
C ASP A 131 -18.33 4.31 -12.09
N ASP A 132 -17.06 4.58 -11.77
CA ASP A 132 -16.36 5.78 -12.17
C ASP A 132 -15.79 5.60 -13.59
N GLU A 133 -16.39 6.31 -14.57
CA GLU A 133 -16.04 6.19 -16.00
C GLU A 133 -14.56 6.53 -16.27
N GLU A 134 -13.98 7.53 -15.59
CA GLU A 134 -12.58 7.89 -15.77
C GLU A 134 -11.66 6.81 -15.20
N TRP A 135 -12.07 6.17 -14.11
CA TRP A 135 -11.32 5.05 -13.53
C TRP A 135 -11.42 3.80 -14.39
N GLU A 136 -12.57 3.50 -14.95
CA GLU A 136 -12.74 2.41 -15.93
C GLU A 136 -11.80 2.60 -17.13
N GLU A 137 -11.74 3.84 -17.70
CA GLU A 137 -10.78 4.14 -18.76
C GLU A 137 -9.32 3.95 -18.32
N HIS A 138 -9.00 4.31 -17.09
CA HIS A 138 -7.66 4.10 -16.53
C HIS A 138 -7.34 2.61 -16.44
N MET A 139 -8.23 1.79 -15.90
CA MET A 139 -8.08 0.34 -15.81
C MET A 139 -7.92 -0.31 -17.19
N LEU A 140 -8.67 0.15 -18.20
CA LEU A 140 -8.51 -0.30 -19.57
C LEU A 140 -7.13 0.07 -20.16
N LYS A 141 -6.58 1.25 -19.84
CA LYS A 141 -5.23 1.65 -20.24
C LYS A 141 -4.18 0.76 -19.57
N GLU A 142 -4.34 0.47 -18.29
CA GLU A 142 -3.47 -0.43 -17.54
C GLU A 142 -3.48 -1.85 -18.15
N ALA A 143 -4.66 -2.41 -18.38
CA ALA A 143 -4.81 -3.72 -19.00
C ALA A 143 -4.14 -3.79 -20.39
N LYS A 144 -4.26 -2.74 -21.20
CA LYS A 144 -3.58 -2.63 -22.51
C LYS A 144 -2.06 -2.57 -22.35
N GLU A 145 -1.56 -1.83 -21.35
CA GLU A 145 -0.11 -1.74 -21.10
C GLU A 145 0.47 -3.09 -20.67
N VAL A 146 -0.17 -3.78 -19.74
CA VAL A 146 0.26 -5.10 -19.25
C VAL A 146 0.22 -6.15 -20.36
N SER A 147 -0.79 -6.08 -21.24
CA SER A 147 -1.00 -7.02 -22.37
C SER A 147 -0.06 -6.78 -23.55
N ARG A 148 0.77 -5.75 -23.55
CA ARG A 148 1.73 -5.50 -24.66
C ARG A 148 2.65 -6.69 -24.86
N TRP A 149 2.73 -7.19 -26.09
CA TRP A 149 3.54 -8.36 -26.45
C TRP A 149 4.99 -8.31 -25.95
N ARG A 150 5.61 -7.11 -25.94
CA ARG A 150 6.97 -6.91 -25.43
C ARG A 150 7.07 -7.14 -23.93
N LYS A 151 6.01 -6.81 -23.17
CA LYS A 151 5.94 -7.07 -21.73
C LYS A 151 5.68 -8.55 -21.46
N LEU A 152 4.80 -9.19 -22.24
CA LEU A 152 4.54 -10.62 -22.17
C LEU A 152 5.82 -11.43 -22.48
N LEU A 153 6.55 -11.09 -23.52
CA LEU A 153 7.88 -11.69 -23.78
C LEU A 153 8.87 -11.39 -22.64
N GLY A 154 8.74 -10.22 -22.02
CA GLY A 154 9.54 -9.84 -20.87
C GLY A 154 9.31 -10.73 -19.64
N LEU A 155 8.13 -11.34 -19.51
CA LEU A 155 7.83 -12.30 -18.43
C LEU A 155 8.64 -13.59 -18.56
N ILE A 156 9.01 -14.03 -19.75
CA ILE A 156 9.87 -15.19 -19.98
C ILE A 156 11.24 -15.01 -19.28
N SER A 157 11.72 -13.76 -19.19
CA SER A 157 13.00 -13.42 -18.54
C SER A 157 12.81 -12.85 -17.12
N LEU A 158 11.63 -13.08 -16.50
CA LEU A 158 11.25 -12.46 -15.23
C LEU A 158 12.26 -12.74 -14.12
N GLY A 159 12.73 -14.01 -13.96
CA GLY A 159 13.73 -14.36 -12.95
C GLY A 159 15.09 -13.65 -13.15
N GLY A 160 15.48 -13.35 -14.39
CA GLY A 160 16.67 -12.55 -14.67
C GLY A 160 16.48 -11.08 -14.29
N LYS A 161 15.31 -10.52 -14.59
CA LYS A 161 14.96 -9.13 -14.22
C LYS A 161 14.84 -8.99 -12.70
N TRP A 162 14.25 -9.98 -12.05
CA TRP A 162 14.15 -10.06 -10.59
C TRP A 162 15.54 -9.95 -9.95
N ARG A 163 16.44 -10.87 -10.27
CA ARG A 163 17.81 -10.87 -9.73
C ARG A 163 18.57 -9.56 -9.96
N LYS A 164 18.41 -8.95 -11.14
CA LYS A 164 19.02 -7.64 -11.44
C LYS A 164 18.47 -6.54 -10.55
N ARG A 165 17.16 -6.53 -10.26
CA ARG A 165 16.51 -5.54 -9.39
C ARG A 165 16.85 -5.76 -7.92
N VAL A 166 16.87 -7.00 -7.44
CA VAL A 166 17.36 -7.32 -6.09
C VAL A 166 18.74 -6.73 -5.88
N LYS A 167 19.69 -6.97 -6.79
CA LYS A 167 21.05 -6.40 -6.72
C LYS A 167 21.05 -4.87 -6.64
N LYS A 168 20.18 -4.20 -7.40
CA LYS A 168 20.02 -2.74 -7.34
C LYS A 168 19.48 -2.30 -5.98
N ASN A 169 18.39 -2.93 -5.52
CA ASN A 169 17.66 -2.50 -4.33
C ASN A 169 18.41 -2.76 -3.02
N VAL A 170 19.37 -3.71 -3.00
CA VAL A 170 20.29 -3.93 -1.87
C VAL A 170 21.03 -2.65 -1.48
N PHE A 171 21.42 -1.80 -2.44
CA PHE A 171 22.11 -0.53 -2.16
C PHE A 171 21.21 0.53 -1.50
N GLU A 172 19.89 0.38 -1.63
CA GLU A 172 18.91 1.28 -1.03
C GLU A 172 18.47 0.81 0.37
N ALA A 173 18.74 -0.44 0.70
CA ALA A 173 18.33 -1.05 1.97
C ALA A 173 18.87 -0.28 3.18
N LYS A 174 18.02 -0.12 4.18
CA LYS A 174 18.39 0.51 5.46
C LYS A 174 18.31 -0.52 6.57
N LYS A 175 19.24 -0.40 7.50
CA LYS A 175 19.23 -1.24 8.70
C LYS A 175 17.91 -1.03 9.46
N PRO A 176 17.22 -2.12 9.85
CA PRO A 176 16.02 -2.01 10.65
C PRO A 176 16.28 -1.36 12.01
N PRO A 177 15.25 -0.81 12.67
CA PRO A 177 15.36 -0.26 14.02
C PRO A 177 15.93 -1.29 15.00
N LYS A 178 16.59 -0.81 16.06
CA LYS A 178 17.20 -1.66 17.09
C LYS A 178 16.19 -2.65 17.67
N GLY A 179 16.54 -3.94 17.65
CA GLY A 179 15.71 -5.03 18.14
C GLY A 179 14.70 -5.58 17.14
N ILE A 180 14.83 -5.22 15.87
CA ILE A 180 14.20 -5.88 14.72
C ILE A 180 15.27 -6.71 14.01
N SER A 181 14.90 -7.93 13.56
CA SER A 181 15.82 -8.81 12.82
C SER A 181 16.39 -8.11 11.58
N ALA A 182 17.66 -8.34 11.30
CA ALA A 182 18.34 -7.84 10.10
C ALA A 182 17.65 -8.33 8.80
N ASN A 183 16.98 -9.49 8.84
CA ASN A 183 16.25 -10.07 7.71
C ASN A 183 15.09 -9.20 7.24
N PHE A 184 14.56 -8.27 8.07
CA PHE A 184 13.63 -7.25 7.61
C PHE A 184 14.23 -6.32 6.54
N ALA A 185 15.54 -6.06 6.57
CA ALA A 185 16.20 -5.31 5.49
C ALA A 185 16.15 -6.10 4.17
N SER A 186 16.39 -7.40 4.20
CA SER A 186 16.25 -8.29 3.04
C SER A 186 14.79 -8.31 2.55
N ALA A 187 13.83 -8.45 3.45
CA ALA A 187 12.41 -8.38 3.13
C ALA A 187 12.02 -7.06 2.45
N SER A 188 12.57 -5.92 2.91
CA SER A 188 12.32 -4.62 2.27
C SER A 188 12.89 -4.53 0.84
N VAL A 189 14.03 -5.17 0.58
CA VAL A 189 14.61 -5.31 -0.77
C VAL A 189 13.73 -6.15 -1.68
N LEU A 190 13.20 -7.26 -1.16
CA LEU A 190 12.28 -8.13 -1.92
C LEU A 190 10.98 -7.41 -2.25
N ALA A 191 10.38 -6.71 -1.27
CA ALA A 191 9.18 -5.91 -1.48
C ALA A 191 9.41 -4.80 -2.52
N ALA A 192 10.55 -4.10 -2.46
CA ALA A 192 10.91 -3.11 -3.46
C ALA A 192 11.12 -3.72 -4.85
N THR A 193 11.66 -4.93 -4.91
CA THR A 193 11.87 -5.62 -6.18
C THR A 193 10.55 -6.05 -6.81
N TRP A 194 9.64 -6.57 -5.99
CA TRP A 194 8.28 -6.89 -6.41
C TRP A 194 7.57 -5.65 -6.93
N TRP A 195 7.59 -4.56 -6.16
CA TRP A 195 6.97 -3.29 -6.53
C TRP A 195 7.53 -2.73 -7.84
N ASP A 196 8.86 -2.66 -7.99
CA ASP A 196 9.51 -2.18 -9.22
C ASP A 196 9.15 -2.99 -10.46
N LEU A 197 8.91 -4.28 -10.31
CA LEU A 197 8.49 -5.13 -11.42
C LEU A 197 7.02 -4.95 -11.76
N SER A 198 6.16 -4.77 -10.75
CA SER A 198 4.75 -4.47 -10.94
C SER A 198 4.59 -3.11 -11.64
N GLU A 199 5.29 -2.08 -11.20
CA GLU A 199 5.31 -0.76 -11.84
C GLU A 199 5.86 -0.81 -13.28
N TRP A 200 6.87 -1.64 -13.52
CA TRP A 200 7.36 -1.86 -14.89
C TRP A 200 6.30 -2.50 -15.80
N LEU A 201 5.47 -3.41 -15.27
CA LEU A 201 4.36 -4.03 -16.02
C LEU A 201 3.27 -3.01 -16.34
N ILE A 202 2.88 -2.18 -15.40
CA ILE A 202 1.87 -1.13 -15.56
C ILE A 202 2.38 -0.04 -16.51
N GLY A 203 3.61 0.43 -16.30
CA GLY A 203 4.25 1.48 -17.08
C GLY A 203 4.13 2.86 -16.43
N GLU A 204 5.17 3.65 -16.61
CA GLU A 204 5.38 4.91 -15.87
C GLU A 204 4.22 5.91 -16.03
N GLN A 205 3.69 6.07 -17.24
CA GLN A 205 2.62 7.04 -17.49
C GLN A 205 1.30 6.64 -16.81
N VAL A 206 0.96 5.36 -16.83
CA VAL A 206 -0.26 4.84 -16.20
C VAL A 206 -0.11 4.88 -14.68
N SER A 207 1.04 4.43 -14.15
CA SER A 207 1.34 4.53 -12.72
C SER A 207 1.28 5.98 -12.22
N LYS A 208 1.83 6.93 -12.99
CA LYS A 208 1.77 8.35 -12.63
C LYS A 208 0.33 8.86 -12.57
N SER A 209 -0.49 8.58 -13.58
CA SER A 209 -1.89 8.99 -13.62
C SER A 209 -2.67 8.44 -12.42
N ARG A 210 -2.47 7.16 -12.05
CA ARG A 210 -3.03 6.55 -10.84
C ARG A 210 -2.61 7.31 -9.58
N ASN A 211 -1.31 7.55 -9.43
CA ASN A 211 -0.77 8.19 -8.24
C ASN A 211 -1.27 9.64 -8.10
N ASP A 212 -1.40 10.38 -9.20
CA ASP A 212 -1.91 11.74 -9.20
C ASP A 212 -3.39 11.76 -8.75
N ARG A 213 -4.21 10.83 -9.23
CA ARG A 213 -5.61 10.71 -8.78
C ARG A 213 -5.71 10.28 -7.31
N PHE A 214 -4.91 9.31 -6.90
CA PHE A 214 -4.86 8.88 -5.50
C PHE A 214 -4.45 10.05 -4.58
N ALA A 215 -3.52 10.88 -4.99
CA ALA A 215 -3.14 12.08 -4.23
C ALA A 215 -4.31 13.08 -4.12
N ALA A 216 -5.09 13.31 -5.19
CA ALA A 216 -6.29 14.16 -5.17
C ALA A 216 -7.33 13.63 -4.18
N ARG A 217 -7.60 12.32 -4.20
CA ARG A 217 -8.53 11.65 -3.29
C ARG A 217 -8.04 11.59 -1.85
N LEU A 218 -6.75 11.39 -1.61
CA LEU A 218 -6.16 11.48 -0.26
C LEU A 218 -6.31 12.89 0.32
N ARG A 219 -6.15 13.94 -0.49
CA ARG A 219 -6.45 15.31 -0.06
C ARG A 219 -7.94 15.49 0.23
N GLY A 220 -8.82 14.87 -0.57
CA GLY A 220 -10.26 14.84 -0.33
C GLY A 220 -10.64 14.19 1.00
N ALA A 221 -10.06 13.02 1.29
CA ALA A 221 -10.23 12.32 2.56
C ALA A 221 -9.77 13.18 3.75
N LEU A 222 -8.61 13.84 3.62
CA LEU A 222 -8.11 14.75 4.64
C LEU A 222 -9.01 15.98 4.80
N ALA A 223 -9.53 16.55 3.69
CA ALA A 223 -10.48 17.66 3.73
C ALA A 223 -11.79 17.28 4.44
N HIS A 224 -12.30 16.06 4.18
CA HIS A 224 -13.46 15.54 4.90
C HIS A 224 -13.15 15.37 6.40
N LEU A 225 -12.00 14.80 6.72
CA LEU A 225 -11.57 14.56 8.11
C LEU A 225 -11.39 15.88 8.90
N ARG A 226 -10.98 16.97 8.23
CA ARG A 226 -10.87 18.32 8.85
C ARG A 226 -12.21 18.86 9.33
N LYS A 227 -13.35 18.45 8.76
CA LYS A 227 -14.67 18.89 9.23
C LYS A 227 -14.91 18.54 10.70
N THR A 228 -14.28 17.47 11.19
CA THR A 228 -14.40 17.00 12.58
C THR A 228 -13.17 17.33 13.42
N ASN A 229 -11.96 17.26 12.84
CA ASN A 229 -10.69 17.36 13.57
C ASN A 229 -9.94 18.66 13.31
N ASN A 230 -10.50 19.61 12.56
CA ASN A 230 -9.88 20.88 12.19
C ASN A 230 -8.47 20.68 11.57
N ASN A 231 -7.56 21.61 11.84
CA ASN A 231 -6.19 21.57 11.31
C ASN A 231 -5.30 20.49 11.93
N ASP A 232 -5.74 19.82 12.99
CA ASP A 232 -5.03 18.69 13.62
C ASP A 232 -5.35 17.35 12.98
N ALA A 233 -6.19 17.33 11.94
CA ALA A 233 -6.57 16.12 11.21
C ALA A 233 -5.33 15.34 10.74
N ARG A 234 -5.28 14.03 11.02
CA ARG A 234 -4.19 13.13 10.63
C ARG A 234 -4.76 11.90 9.95
N LEU A 235 -4.48 11.76 8.67
CA LEU A 235 -4.87 10.61 7.86
C LEU A 235 -3.71 9.63 7.79
N LEU A 236 -3.90 8.41 8.33
CA LEU A 236 -2.92 7.32 8.21
C LEU A 236 -3.16 6.56 6.91
N VAL A 237 -2.10 6.33 6.14
CA VAL A 237 -2.17 5.62 4.86
C VAL A 237 -1.11 4.51 4.86
N PRO A 238 -1.48 3.26 5.14
CA PRO A 238 -0.58 2.12 4.96
C PRO A 238 -0.43 1.80 3.47
N LEU A 239 0.81 1.75 3.01
CA LEU A 239 1.12 1.42 1.62
C LEU A 239 2.49 0.78 1.50
N VAL A 240 2.73 0.06 0.41
CA VAL A 240 4.03 -0.60 0.17
C VAL A 240 5.17 0.41 0.28
N THR A 241 6.17 0.08 1.08
CA THR A 241 7.28 0.99 1.43
C THR A 241 7.87 1.77 0.26
N PRO A 242 8.24 1.19 -0.88
CA PRO A 242 8.79 1.93 -2.03
C PRO A 242 7.77 2.86 -2.71
N TRP A 243 6.46 2.61 -2.59
CA TRP A 243 5.42 3.43 -3.21
C TRP A 243 5.25 4.80 -2.56
N ARG A 244 5.63 4.95 -1.29
CA ARG A 244 5.48 6.19 -0.52
C ARG A 244 6.03 7.43 -1.23
N HIS A 245 7.19 7.31 -1.86
CA HIS A 245 7.81 8.44 -2.56
C HIS A 245 7.05 8.88 -3.81
N GLN A 246 6.40 7.95 -4.51
CA GLN A 246 5.58 8.27 -5.68
C GLN A 246 4.31 9.01 -5.25
N ILE A 247 3.62 8.52 -4.22
CA ILE A 247 2.46 9.20 -3.64
C ILE A 247 2.86 10.57 -3.08
N LEU A 248 3.98 10.66 -2.35
CA LEU A 248 4.49 11.95 -1.85
C LEU A 248 4.72 12.94 -3.00
N SER A 249 5.38 12.50 -4.08
CA SER A 249 5.65 13.36 -5.24
C SER A 249 4.36 13.87 -5.89
N SER A 250 3.32 13.05 -5.96
CA SER A 250 2.01 13.48 -6.47
C SER A 250 1.29 14.44 -5.49
N LEU A 251 1.42 14.24 -4.18
CA LEU A 251 0.88 15.16 -3.16
C LEU A 251 1.59 16.53 -3.21
N GLU A 252 2.91 16.55 -3.44
CA GLU A 252 3.72 17.78 -3.56
C GLU A 252 3.32 18.64 -4.76
N LEU A 253 2.70 18.05 -5.79
CA LEU A 253 2.12 18.78 -6.92
C LEU A 253 0.82 19.52 -6.56
N LEU A 254 0.29 19.31 -5.35
CA LEU A 254 -0.96 19.90 -4.87
C LEU A 254 -2.13 19.69 -5.84
N PRO A 255 -2.46 18.45 -6.21
CA PRO A 255 -3.59 18.21 -7.11
C PRO A 255 -4.89 18.78 -6.51
N GLU A 256 -5.81 19.16 -7.39
CA GLU A 256 -7.15 19.58 -6.97
C GLU A 256 -7.80 18.49 -6.11
N VAL A 257 -8.52 18.94 -5.08
CA VAL A 257 -9.15 18.03 -4.12
C VAL A 257 -10.32 17.32 -4.79
N GLU A 258 -10.27 16.00 -4.87
CA GLU A 258 -11.40 15.17 -5.29
C GLU A 258 -12.20 14.77 -4.05
N GLU A 259 -13.49 15.17 -4.01
CA GLU A 259 -14.35 14.87 -2.85
C GLU A 259 -14.55 13.36 -2.68
N ILE A 260 -14.41 12.93 -1.44
CA ILE A 260 -14.58 11.53 -1.05
C ILE A 260 -15.26 11.48 0.32
N THR A 261 -16.16 10.53 0.49
CA THR A 261 -16.84 10.27 1.77
C THR A 261 -16.21 9.06 2.45
N SER A 262 -16.27 9.03 3.78
CA SER A 262 -15.90 7.84 4.52
C SER A 262 -17.03 6.82 4.46
N ASN A 263 -16.68 5.55 4.41
CA ASN A 263 -17.66 4.52 4.70
C ASN A 263 -18.08 4.62 6.15
N LYS A 264 -19.38 4.60 6.37
CA LYS A 264 -19.96 4.58 7.70
C LYS A 264 -19.45 3.33 8.43
N THR A 265 -18.83 3.50 9.57
CA THR A 265 -18.58 2.40 10.50
C THR A 265 -19.93 1.82 10.92
N GLY A 266 -20.05 0.50 10.97
CA GLY A 266 -21.30 -0.28 11.08
C GLY A 266 -22.31 0.05 12.20
N SER A 267 -22.28 1.23 12.82
CA SER A 267 -23.32 1.71 13.73
C SER A 267 -24.56 2.26 13.03
N ASP A 268 -24.45 2.64 11.74
CA ASP A 268 -25.58 3.23 11.00
C ASP A 268 -26.43 2.21 10.23
N ILE A 269 -25.99 0.94 10.17
CA ILE A 269 -26.74 -0.15 9.48
C ILE A 269 -27.91 -0.67 10.37
N LEU A 270 -27.92 -0.36 11.65
CA LEU A 270 -28.96 -0.83 12.58
C LEU A 270 -30.14 0.17 12.77
N GLU A 271 -30.11 1.33 12.09
CA GLU A 271 -31.22 2.30 12.18
C GLU A 271 -32.14 2.33 10.94
N GLU A 272 -31.90 1.48 9.93
CA GLU A 272 -32.74 1.38 8.72
C GLU A 272 -33.52 0.04 8.59
N GLU A 273 -33.71 -0.73 9.66
CA GLU A 273 -34.67 -1.87 9.70
C GLU A 273 -35.88 -1.58 10.57
#